data_ed5dcd407cd6a8b0ec729ab9ab57db66
#
_entry.id   ed5dcd407cd6a8b0ec729ab9ab57db66
#
_cell.length_a   1.000
_cell.length_b   1.000
_cell.length_c   1.000
_cell.angle_alpha   90.00
_cell.angle_beta   90.00
_cell.angle_gamma   90.00
#
_symmetry.space_group_name_H-M   'P 1'
#
loop_
_entity.id
_entity.type
_entity.pdbx_description
1 polymer ?
#
loop_
_entity_poly.entity_id
_entity_poly.type
_entity_poly.pdbx_seq_one_letter_code
_entity_poly.pdbx_strand_id
1 'polypeptide(L)'
;EAIRHYPEKSLASHVLGYVGSGYEADPKALSGADLATFEIKGRTGKTGIEKEFNRLLKGKDGGDIWRVNPMGSRFDRIERSPAVKGNSLKLSLDRDLQKVAEQSMERMIKAVASRRILPDANWRKTIERRTRKALAGTNERDVSAELLISAFVDAPFPLNGIQASTVAGFKGTAKDAERLLHLLYSRGVLAQPNQKVKEYVLAPPLLPPAAAVLLDLNSQETLVLASKPDYNLEQLSPYIPQSVYDQIQRREAWLPRACHPGYAPASPFKLVTALAGIRHSVLNPEEKILCKGIHRGMECHVFPGSHGEVSLRQAIAQSCNVYFFKCAERMGHEALIGEAKLLGFTESPQLQLPSLRDTPIVPDP
;
A
#
# COMPACT_ATOMS: atom_id res chain seq x y z
N GLU A 1 -21.47 24.05 5.29
CA GLU A 1 -20.25 23.24 5.19
C GLU A 1 -20.42 22.23 4.06
N ALA A 2 -19.51 22.20 3.09
CA ALA A 2 -19.57 21.25 1.98
C ALA A 2 -19.18 19.85 2.49
N ILE A 3 -20.05 18.87 2.27
CA ILE A 3 -19.76 17.46 2.62
C ILE A 3 -19.35 16.74 1.35
N ARG A 4 -18.17 16.08 1.39
CA ARG A 4 -17.73 15.22 0.30
C ARG A 4 -18.45 13.88 0.40
N HIS A 5 -19.01 13.44 -0.71
CA HIS A 5 -19.72 12.17 -0.83
C HIS A 5 -19.03 11.27 -1.86
N TYR A 6 -18.85 9.98 -1.53
CA TYR A 6 -18.19 8.99 -2.37
C TYR A 6 -19.18 7.86 -2.73
N PRO A 7 -20.02 8.04 -3.75
CA PRO A 7 -21.13 7.11 -4.05
C PRO A 7 -20.67 5.66 -4.29
N GLU A 8 -19.49 5.48 -4.88
CA GLU A 8 -18.91 4.16 -5.17
C GLU A 8 -18.03 3.62 -4.02
N LYS A 9 -18.02 4.30 -2.87
CA LYS A 9 -17.38 3.88 -1.62
C LYS A 9 -15.88 3.58 -1.77
N SER A 10 -15.51 2.35 -2.17
CA SER A 10 -14.12 1.91 -2.25
C SER A 10 -13.53 1.94 -3.67
N LEU A 11 -14.36 2.17 -4.70
CA LEU A 11 -13.90 2.18 -6.08
C LEU A 11 -12.81 3.24 -6.29
N ALA A 12 -11.67 2.84 -6.83
CA ALA A 12 -10.51 3.69 -7.06
C ALA A 12 -10.05 4.49 -5.82
N SER A 13 -10.23 3.93 -4.61
CA SER A 13 -10.01 4.64 -3.34
C SER A 13 -8.61 5.26 -3.23
N HIS A 14 -7.57 4.59 -3.71
CA HIS A 14 -6.19 5.08 -3.68
C HIS A 14 -5.94 6.21 -4.69
N VAL A 15 -6.71 6.24 -5.78
CA VAL A 15 -6.62 7.30 -6.80
C VAL A 15 -7.40 8.52 -6.36
N LEU A 16 -8.67 8.33 -5.99
CA LEU A 16 -9.52 9.43 -5.58
C LEU A 16 -9.00 10.10 -4.31
N GLY A 17 -8.62 9.31 -3.32
CA GLY A 17 -8.25 9.83 -2.02
C GLY A 17 -9.45 10.33 -1.22
N TYR A 18 -9.19 10.97 -0.10
CA TYR A 18 -10.24 11.46 0.78
C TYR A 18 -9.96 12.87 1.31
N VAL A 19 -11.01 13.52 1.79
CA VAL A 19 -10.99 14.84 2.41
C VAL A 19 -11.13 14.69 3.92
N GLY A 20 -10.26 15.35 4.67
CA GLY A 20 -10.29 15.37 6.12
C GLY A 20 -10.18 16.79 6.67
N SER A 21 -10.29 16.93 7.98
CA SER A 21 -10.06 18.19 8.66
C SER A 21 -8.64 18.71 8.39
N GLY A 22 -8.49 19.98 8.08
CA GLY A 22 -7.20 20.59 7.81
C GLY A 22 -7.28 22.10 7.86
N TYR A 23 -6.15 22.71 8.21
CA TYR A 23 -5.95 24.14 8.14
C TYR A 23 -5.11 24.42 6.89
N GLU A 24 -5.63 25.21 5.97
CA GLU A 24 -4.82 26.02 5.08
C GLU A 24 -5.02 27.47 5.53
N ALA A 25 -4.15 27.92 6.43
CA ALA A 25 -3.98 29.33 6.63
C ALA A 25 -3.28 29.87 5.38
N ASP A 26 -3.98 30.55 4.49
CA ASP A 26 -3.33 31.46 3.55
C ASP A 26 -3.01 32.75 4.32
N PRO A 27 -1.74 33.00 4.68
CA PRO A 27 -1.36 34.20 5.42
C PRO A 27 -1.69 35.50 4.66
N LYS A 28 -1.94 35.38 3.33
CA LYS A 28 -2.30 36.52 2.47
C LYS A 28 -3.80 36.79 2.39
N ALA A 29 -4.63 35.83 2.82
CA ALA A 29 -6.09 36.02 2.86
C ALA A 29 -6.59 36.70 4.14
N LEU A 30 -5.74 36.87 5.14
CA LEU A 30 -6.03 37.55 6.38
C LEU A 30 -5.62 39.02 6.26
N SER A 31 -6.43 39.83 5.62
CA SER A 31 -6.27 41.27 5.64
C SER A 31 -6.85 41.84 6.95
N GLY A 32 -5.97 42.10 7.92
CA GLY A 32 -6.31 42.78 9.16
C GLY A 32 -5.67 42.11 10.37
N ALA A 33 -4.62 42.72 10.89
CA ALA A 33 -3.85 42.20 12.04
C ALA A 33 -4.70 42.02 13.31
N ASP A 34 -5.87 42.63 13.38
CA ASP A 34 -6.72 42.63 14.57
C ASP A 34 -7.72 41.48 14.67
N LEU A 35 -7.82 40.66 13.60
CA LEU A 35 -8.77 39.55 13.54
C LEU A 35 -8.06 38.18 13.38
N ALA A 36 -6.79 38.12 13.73
CA ALA A 36 -5.91 36.99 13.52
C ALA A 36 -6.26 35.71 14.30
N THR A 37 -7.38 35.64 14.98
CA THR A 37 -7.79 34.52 15.81
C THR A 37 -8.92 33.68 15.24
N PHE A 38 -9.32 33.87 13.99
CA PHE A 38 -10.33 33.03 13.36
C PHE A 38 -9.66 31.88 12.61
N GLU A 39 -9.48 30.73 13.30
CA GLU A 39 -9.23 29.46 12.67
C GLU A 39 -10.45 29.07 11.84
N ILE A 40 -10.41 29.27 10.53
CA ILE A 40 -11.40 28.69 9.64
C ILE A 40 -11.11 27.20 9.56
N LYS A 41 -11.86 26.40 10.31
CA LYS A 41 -11.84 24.95 10.22
C LYS A 41 -12.33 24.57 8.84
N GLY A 42 -11.41 24.38 7.91
CA GLY A 42 -11.68 23.93 6.56
C GLY A 42 -11.49 22.44 6.41
N ARG A 43 -11.84 21.96 5.24
CA ARG A 43 -11.54 20.62 4.79
C ARG A 43 -10.46 20.66 3.71
N THR A 44 -9.55 19.70 3.72
CA THR A 44 -8.48 19.61 2.74
C THR A 44 -8.31 18.17 2.28
N GLY A 45 -7.95 17.99 1.03
CA GLY A 45 -7.60 16.69 0.47
C GLY A 45 -6.38 16.11 1.17
N LYS A 46 -6.45 14.85 1.58
CA LYS A 46 -5.40 14.18 2.36
C LYS A 46 -4.55 13.24 1.50
N THR A 47 -5.15 12.60 0.53
CA THR A 47 -4.48 11.65 -0.37
C THR A 47 -5.05 11.76 -1.79
N GLY A 48 -4.39 11.12 -2.75
CA GLY A 48 -4.87 10.98 -4.12
C GLY A 48 -5.21 12.30 -4.81
N ILE A 49 -6.15 12.25 -5.71
CA ILE A 49 -6.67 13.38 -6.48
C ILE A 49 -7.22 14.50 -5.57
N GLU A 50 -7.86 14.14 -4.47
CA GLU A 50 -8.36 15.14 -3.52
C GLU A 50 -7.23 16.00 -2.95
N LYS A 51 -6.04 15.43 -2.72
CA LYS A 51 -4.86 16.17 -2.26
C LYS A 51 -4.21 16.95 -3.40
N GLU A 52 -3.94 16.31 -4.52
CA GLU A 52 -3.21 16.93 -5.64
C GLU A 52 -3.96 18.12 -6.24
N PHE A 53 -5.26 17.97 -6.41
CA PHE A 53 -6.13 19.00 -6.98
C PHE A 53 -6.96 19.73 -5.93
N ASN A 54 -6.51 19.75 -4.66
CA ASN A 54 -7.27 20.36 -3.57
C ASN A 54 -7.71 21.81 -3.88
N ARG A 55 -6.83 22.62 -4.45
CA ARG A 55 -7.12 24.02 -4.81
C ARG A 55 -8.25 24.17 -5.83
N LEU A 56 -8.35 23.21 -6.76
CA LEU A 56 -9.41 23.19 -7.77
C LEU A 56 -10.74 22.67 -7.21
N LEU A 57 -10.67 21.61 -6.39
CA LEU A 57 -11.83 20.86 -5.93
C LEU A 57 -12.49 21.47 -4.70
N LYS A 58 -11.73 22.16 -3.85
CA LYS A 58 -12.22 22.70 -2.57
C LYS A 58 -13.27 23.79 -2.73
N GLY A 59 -13.10 24.68 -3.73
CA GLY A 59 -13.90 25.90 -3.84
C GLY A 59 -13.53 26.94 -2.77
N LYS A 60 -14.49 27.79 -2.42
CA LYS A 60 -14.34 28.79 -1.35
C LYS A 60 -15.42 28.57 -0.31
N ASP A 61 -15.01 28.49 0.94
CA ASP A 61 -15.95 28.43 2.05
C ASP A 61 -16.67 29.80 2.19
N GLY A 62 -17.97 29.75 2.41
CA GLY A 62 -18.76 30.93 2.76
C GLY A 62 -18.74 31.16 4.27
N GLY A 63 -19.04 32.39 4.66
CA GLY A 63 -19.14 32.73 6.07
C GLY A 63 -19.85 34.03 6.31
N ASP A 64 -20.33 34.25 7.52
CA ASP A 64 -20.88 35.50 8.01
C ASP A 64 -19.97 36.05 9.13
N ILE A 65 -19.61 37.32 9.03
CA ILE A 65 -18.92 38.06 10.11
C ILE A 65 -19.96 38.80 10.93
N TRP A 66 -19.97 38.54 12.22
CA TRP A 66 -20.91 39.14 13.17
C TRP A 66 -20.18 39.94 14.25
N ARG A 67 -20.78 41.09 14.65
CA ARG A 67 -20.44 41.70 15.93
C ARG A 67 -21.06 40.89 17.05
N VAL A 68 -20.28 40.67 18.10
CA VAL A 68 -20.71 39.97 19.31
C VAL A 68 -20.57 40.89 20.51
N ASN A 69 -21.51 40.85 21.43
CA ASN A 69 -21.39 41.55 22.71
C ASN A 69 -20.44 40.77 23.65
N PRO A 70 -20.06 41.36 24.81
CA PRO A 70 -19.18 40.71 25.77
C PRO A 70 -19.73 39.38 26.31
N MET A 71 -21.02 39.11 26.18
CA MET A 71 -21.67 37.86 26.56
C MET A 71 -21.71 36.86 25.42
N GLY A 72 -21.09 37.11 24.25
CA GLY A 72 -21.04 36.24 23.10
C GLY A 72 -22.28 36.23 22.20
N SER A 73 -23.28 37.10 22.47
CA SER A 73 -24.49 37.18 21.63
C SER A 73 -24.22 37.96 20.36
N ARG A 74 -24.61 37.40 19.21
CA ARG A 74 -24.50 38.04 17.89
C ARG A 74 -25.61 39.05 17.74
N PHE A 75 -25.28 40.30 17.36
CA PHE A 75 -26.28 41.36 17.19
C PHE A 75 -26.24 42.15 15.88
N ASP A 76 -25.11 42.16 15.19
CA ASP A 76 -24.96 42.86 13.91
C ASP A 76 -24.11 42.03 12.95
N ARG A 77 -24.61 41.80 11.73
CA ARG A 77 -23.90 41.10 10.68
C ARG A 77 -23.13 42.12 9.84
N ILE A 78 -21.81 42.12 9.96
CA ILE A 78 -20.93 43.06 9.26
C ILE A 78 -20.82 42.68 7.78
N GLU A 79 -20.60 41.38 7.50
CA GLU A 79 -20.30 40.90 6.15
C GLU A 79 -20.83 39.48 5.94
N ARG A 80 -21.21 39.18 4.72
CA ARG A 80 -21.55 37.83 4.26
C ARG A 80 -20.76 37.50 3.01
N SER A 81 -19.97 36.44 3.05
CA SER A 81 -19.30 35.87 1.90
C SER A 81 -20.04 34.60 1.48
N PRO A 82 -20.57 34.50 0.26
CA PRO A 82 -21.24 33.29 -0.21
C PRO A 82 -20.21 32.18 -0.47
N ALA A 83 -20.60 30.94 -0.19
CA ALA A 83 -19.79 29.77 -0.56
C ALA A 83 -19.74 29.65 -2.10
N VAL A 84 -18.57 29.36 -2.63
CA VAL A 84 -18.33 29.08 -4.05
C VAL A 84 -17.96 27.62 -4.24
N LYS A 85 -18.74 26.91 -5.07
CA LYS A 85 -18.46 25.50 -5.40
C LYS A 85 -17.13 25.36 -6.11
N GLY A 86 -16.36 24.34 -5.78
CA GLY A 86 -15.15 23.97 -6.49
C GLY A 86 -15.41 23.45 -7.90
N ASN A 87 -14.35 23.36 -8.67
CA ASN A 87 -14.41 22.87 -10.05
C ASN A 87 -14.58 21.34 -10.10
N SER A 88 -15.06 20.86 -11.25
CA SER A 88 -15.11 19.43 -11.53
C SER A 88 -13.82 18.98 -12.22
N LEU A 89 -13.38 17.76 -11.94
CA LEU A 89 -12.24 17.13 -12.58
C LEU A 89 -12.71 15.86 -13.28
N LYS A 90 -12.39 15.74 -14.58
CA LYS A 90 -12.61 14.51 -15.35
C LYS A 90 -11.30 13.70 -15.36
N LEU A 91 -11.38 12.43 -15.00
CA LEU A 91 -10.25 11.50 -15.03
C LEU A 91 -10.28 10.68 -16.32
N SER A 92 -9.12 10.15 -16.70
CA SER A 92 -9.00 9.17 -17.78
C SER A 92 -9.49 7.77 -17.37
N LEU A 93 -9.61 7.52 -16.06
CA LEU A 93 -10.10 6.22 -15.57
C LEU A 93 -11.48 5.90 -16.13
N ASP A 94 -11.60 4.72 -16.73
CA ASP A 94 -12.89 4.15 -17.11
C ASP A 94 -13.52 3.48 -15.87
N ARG A 95 -14.67 4.00 -15.44
CA ARG A 95 -15.37 3.54 -14.23
C ARG A 95 -15.71 2.05 -14.28
N ASP A 96 -16.18 1.56 -15.43
CA ASP A 96 -16.66 0.19 -15.55
C ASP A 96 -15.50 -0.79 -15.64
N LEU A 97 -14.43 -0.44 -16.37
CA LEU A 97 -13.20 -1.22 -16.40
C LEU A 97 -12.52 -1.26 -15.04
N GLN A 98 -12.47 -0.13 -14.32
CA GLN A 98 -11.95 -0.07 -12.95
C GLN A 98 -12.71 -1.02 -12.01
N LYS A 99 -14.04 -1.01 -12.09
CA LYS A 99 -14.91 -1.87 -11.29
C LYS A 99 -14.71 -3.35 -11.62
N VAL A 100 -14.64 -3.70 -12.89
CA VAL A 100 -14.36 -5.08 -13.32
C VAL A 100 -13.00 -5.55 -12.85
N ALA A 101 -11.98 -4.72 -12.96
CA ALA A 101 -10.62 -5.04 -12.50
C ALA A 101 -10.59 -5.28 -10.99
N GLU A 102 -11.17 -4.39 -10.19
CA GLU A 102 -11.22 -4.52 -8.73
C GLU A 102 -11.98 -5.77 -8.29
N GLN A 103 -13.14 -6.05 -8.89
CA GLN A 103 -13.93 -7.26 -8.60
C GLN A 103 -13.19 -8.53 -9.01
N SER A 104 -12.46 -8.50 -10.13
CA SER A 104 -11.66 -9.65 -10.59
C SER A 104 -10.50 -9.92 -9.65
N MET A 105 -9.78 -8.89 -9.21
CA MET A 105 -8.75 -9.02 -8.20
C MET A 105 -9.31 -9.58 -6.89
N GLU A 106 -10.46 -9.10 -6.43
CA GLU A 106 -11.08 -9.59 -5.20
C GLU A 106 -11.44 -11.08 -5.30
N ARG A 107 -12.00 -11.52 -6.44
CA ARG A 107 -12.28 -12.94 -6.68
C ARG A 107 -11.00 -13.77 -6.65
N MET A 108 -9.94 -13.32 -7.30
CA MET A 108 -8.64 -14.02 -7.30
C MET A 108 -8.02 -14.07 -5.91
N ILE A 109 -8.05 -12.97 -5.16
CA ILE A 109 -7.55 -12.90 -3.79
C ILE A 109 -8.29 -13.93 -2.90
N LYS A 110 -9.62 -14.00 -3.00
CA LYS A 110 -10.43 -14.98 -2.27
C LYS A 110 -10.10 -16.41 -2.69
N ALA A 111 -9.93 -16.67 -3.98
CA ALA A 111 -9.58 -17.99 -4.50
C ALA A 111 -8.18 -18.45 -4.05
N VAL A 112 -7.21 -17.53 -4.01
CA VAL A 112 -5.87 -17.84 -3.48
C VAL A 112 -5.90 -18.05 -1.97
N ALA A 113 -6.63 -17.22 -1.24
CA ALA A 113 -6.79 -17.34 0.20
C ALA A 113 -7.45 -18.65 0.60
N SER A 114 -8.48 -19.10 -0.14
CA SER A 114 -9.17 -20.38 0.14
C SER A 114 -8.28 -21.61 -0.06
N ARG A 115 -7.25 -21.51 -0.91
CA ARG A 115 -6.26 -22.59 -1.12
C ARG A 115 -5.17 -22.64 -0.04
N ARG A 116 -5.02 -21.55 0.75
CA ARG A 116 -4.04 -21.42 1.84
C ARG A 116 -4.67 -21.63 3.21
N ILE A 117 -5.46 -22.67 3.36
CA ILE A 117 -6.31 -22.92 4.57
C ILE A 117 -5.49 -23.28 5.82
N LEU A 118 -4.22 -23.63 5.67
CA LEU A 118 -3.35 -23.93 6.82
C LEU A 118 -2.21 -22.90 6.93
N PRO A 119 -1.82 -22.51 8.16
CA PRO A 119 -0.64 -21.69 8.39
C PRO A 119 0.58 -22.41 7.84
N ASP A 120 0.99 -22.06 6.63
CA ASP A 120 2.21 -22.58 6.04
C ASP A 120 3.45 -21.95 6.67
N ALA A 121 4.64 -22.47 6.33
CA ALA A 121 5.90 -21.96 6.84
C ALA A 121 6.12 -20.47 6.49
N ASN A 122 5.53 -19.98 5.41
CA ASN A 122 5.64 -18.58 5.00
C ASN A 122 4.76 -17.65 5.88
N TRP A 123 3.56 -18.10 6.25
CA TRP A 123 2.73 -17.40 7.22
C TRP A 123 3.43 -17.32 8.59
N ARG A 124 3.98 -18.45 9.07
CA ARG A 124 4.75 -18.49 10.32
C ARG A 124 5.90 -17.49 10.30
N LYS A 125 6.74 -17.50 9.27
CA LYS A 125 7.84 -16.52 9.09
C LYS A 125 7.33 -15.07 9.05
N THR A 126 6.16 -14.84 8.47
CA THR A 126 5.55 -13.50 8.41
C THR A 126 5.12 -13.02 9.79
N ILE A 127 4.47 -13.87 10.57
CA ILE A 127 4.07 -13.56 11.96
C ILE A 127 5.32 -13.34 12.83
N GLU A 128 6.35 -14.19 12.72
CA GLU A 128 7.63 -14.01 13.44
C GLU A 128 8.27 -12.66 13.13
N ARG A 129 8.37 -12.29 11.85
CA ARG A 129 8.92 -10.99 11.44
C ARG A 129 8.11 -9.81 12.00
N ARG A 130 6.78 -9.90 11.96
CA ARG A 130 5.89 -8.87 12.50
C ARG A 130 6.01 -8.75 14.02
N THR A 131 6.07 -9.87 14.71
CA THR A 131 6.26 -9.91 16.17
C THR A 131 7.58 -9.26 16.55
N ARG A 132 8.69 -9.63 15.91
CA ARG A 132 10.01 -8.99 16.12
C ARG A 132 9.96 -7.48 15.86
N LYS A 133 9.29 -7.05 14.78
CA LYS A 133 9.14 -5.62 14.46
C LYS A 133 8.26 -4.88 15.47
N ALA A 134 7.21 -5.52 15.97
CA ALA A 134 6.32 -4.95 16.98
C ALA A 134 7.02 -4.76 18.32
N LEU A 135 7.90 -5.70 18.70
CA LEU A 135 8.67 -5.68 19.94
C LEU A 135 9.94 -4.81 19.86
N ALA A 136 10.38 -4.45 18.65
CA ALA A 136 11.56 -3.59 18.48
C ALA A 136 11.32 -2.21 19.11
N GLY A 137 12.23 -1.84 20.05
CA GLY A 137 12.14 -0.56 20.77
C GLY A 137 11.25 -0.58 22.02
N THR A 138 10.70 -1.72 22.40
CA THR A 138 10.06 -1.92 23.71
C THR A 138 11.04 -2.49 24.72
N ASN A 139 10.80 -2.27 26.02
CA ASN A 139 11.60 -2.91 27.09
C ASN A 139 11.26 -4.40 27.28
N GLU A 140 10.42 -4.96 26.43
CA GLU A 140 9.91 -6.32 26.49
C GLU A 140 10.81 -7.30 25.71
N ARG A 141 12.13 -7.14 25.86
CA ARG A 141 13.16 -7.97 25.19
C ARG A 141 13.12 -9.44 25.59
N ASP A 142 12.46 -9.75 26.69
CA ASP A 142 12.39 -11.11 27.24
C ASP A 142 11.25 -11.94 26.65
N VAL A 143 10.41 -11.37 25.77
CA VAL A 143 9.33 -12.10 25.10
C VAL A 143 9.85 -12.66 23.79
N SER A 144 10.08 -13.98 23.77
CA SER A 144 10.42 -14.68 22.54
C SER A 144 9.25 -14.68 21.57
N ALA A 145 9.51 -14.20 20.33
CA ALA A 145 8.52 -14.31 19.24
C ALA A 145 8.10 -15.77 18.99
N GLU A 146 8.99 -16.72 19.21
CA GLU A 146 8.75 -18.16 19.07
C GLU A 146 7.80 -18.67 20.15
N LEU A 147 7.99 -18.26 21.40
CA LEU A 147 7.10 -18.63 22.50
C LEU A 147 5.69 -18.05 22.30
N LEU A 148 5.57 -16.79 21.87
CA LEU A 148 4.27 -16.19 21.55
C LEU A 148 3.58 -16.94 20.41
N ILE A 149 4.30 -17.25 19.34
CA ILE A 149 3.74 -17.96 18.19
C ILE A 149 3.32 -19.36 18.60
N SER A 150 4.14 -20.10 19.35
CA SER A 150 3.80 -21.41 19.88
C SER A 150 2.55 -21.33 20.77
N ALA A 151 2.50 -20.35 21.68
CA ALA A 151 1.36 -20.15 22.55
C ALA A 151 0.03 -19.95 21.80
N PHE A 152 0.07 -19.20 20.68
CA PHE A 152 -1.15 -18.90 19.90
C PHE A 152 -1.44 -19.93 18.80
N VAL A 153 -0.42 -20.57 18.22
CA VAL A 153 -0.62 -21.61 17.18
C VAL A 153 -1.05 -22.92 17.81
N ASP A 154 -0.45 -23.27 18.94
CA ASP A 154 -0.69 -24.55 19.62
C ASP A 154 -1.87 -24.46 20.60
N ALA A 155 -2.33 -23.25 20.94
CA ALA A 155 -3.49 -23.05 21.79
C ALA A 155 -4.80 -23.18 21.00
N PRO A 156 -5.68 -24.12 21.33
CA PRO A 156 -6.96 -24.32 20.66
C PRO A 156 -8.02 -23.26 21.03
N PHE A 157 -7.69 -22.27 21.84
CA PHE A 157 -8.61 -21.27 22.38
C PHE A 157 -7.98 -19.87 22.40
N PRO A 158 -8.80 -18.81 22.38
CA PRO A 158 -8.32 -17.44 22.55
C PRO A 158 -7.68 -17.24 23.92
N LEU A 159 -6.58 -16.48 23.97
CA LEU A 159 -5.87 -16.16 25.21
C LEU A 159 -6.25 -14.76 25.70
N ASN A 160 -6.42 -14.61 26.99
CA ASN A 160 -6.47 -13.32 27.69
C ASN A 160 -5.08 -12.94 28.25
N GLY A 161 -4.95 -11.73 28.83
CA GLY A 161 -3.67 -11.20 29.30
C GLY A 161 -2.95 -12.12 30.32
N ILE A 162 -3.69 -12.76 31.20
CA ILE A 162 -3.12 -13.64 32.23
C ILE A 162 -2.61 -14.94 31.60
N GLN A 163 -3.42 -15.56 30.74
CA GLN A 163 -3.05 -16.79 30.05
C GLN A 163 -1.88 -16.57 29.10
N ALA A 164 -1.86 -15.47 28.37
CA ALA A 164 -0.77 -15.12 27.48
C ALA A 164 0.57 -14.91 28.24
N SER A 165 0.54 -14.24 29.39
CA SER A 165 1.74 -14.05 30.21
C SER A 165 2.30 -15.37 30.76
N THR A 166 1.44 -16.31 31.11
CA THR A 166 1.83 -17.63 31.63
C THR A 166 2.46 -18.50 30.53
N VAL A 167 1.83 -18.52 29.35
CA VAL A 167 2.27 -19.39 28.25
C VAL A 167 3.49 -18.82 27.54
N ALA A 168 3.61 -17.51 27.43
CA ALA A 168 4.75 -16.85 26.78
C ALA A 168 6.00 -16.72 27.68
N GLY A 169 5.96 -17.17 28.91
CA GLY A 169 7.06 -16.99 29.86
C GLY A 169 7.32 -15.53 30.25
N PHE A 170 6.30 -14.68 30.10
CA PHE A 170 6.39 -13.26 30.37
C PHE A 170 6.60 -12.98 31.86
N LYS A 171 7.61 -12.18 32.22
CA LYS A 171 7.98 -11.89 33.62
C LYS A 171 7.34 -10.61 34.17
N GLY A 172 6.41 -9.99 33.43
CA GLY A 172 5.71 -8.77 33.84
C GLY A 172 4.43 -9.03 34.64
N THR A 173 3.76 -7.94 35.02
CA THR A 173 2.45 -7.98 35.67
C THR A 173 1.34 -8.31 34.66
N ALA A 174 0.15 -8.69 35.13
CA ALA A 174 -1.02 -8.88 34.27
C ALA A 174 -1.36 -7.64 33.43
N LYS A 175 -1.11 -6.44 33.98
CA LYS A 175 -1.31 -5.16 33.29
C LYS A 175 -0.30 -4.94 32.15
N ASP A 176 0.94 -5.41 32.31
CA ASP A 176 1.95 -5.36 31.28
C ASP A 176 1.67 -6.37 30.18
N ALA A 177 1.15 -7.56 30.52
CA ALA A 177 0.68 -8.54 29.56
C ALA A 177 -0.49 -8.02 28.69
N GLU A 178 -1.44 -7.30 29.29
CA GLU A 178 -2.52 -6.64 28.52
C GLU A 178 -1.98 -5.58 27.55
N ARG A 179 -1.00 -4.78 27.99
CA ARG A 179 -0.33 -3.80 27.11
C ARG A 179 0.38 -4.47 25.94
N LEU A 180 1.09 -5.57 26.18
CA LEU A 180 1.74 -6.36 25.17
C LEU A 180 0.74 -6.90 24.14
N LEU A 181 -0.35 -7.51 24.60
CA LEU A 181 -1.40 -8.02 23.72
C LEU A 181 -2.03 -6.91 22.88
N HIS A 182 -2.29 -5.76 23.50
CA HIS A 182 -2.81 -4.60 22.76
C HIS A 182 -1.80 -4.08 21.72
N LEU A 183 -0.51 -4.03 22.04
CA LEU A 183 0.55 -3.67 21.10
C LEU A 183 0.59 -4.63 19.91
N LEU A 184 0.58 -5.95 20.16
CA LEU A 184 0.59 -6.98 19.12
C LEU A 184 -0.68 -6.93 18.25
N TYR A 185 -1.82 -6.63 18.86
CA TYR A 185 -3.09 -6.39 18.17
C TYR A 185 -3.01 -5.16 17.25
N SER A 186 -2.55 -4.02 17.75
CA SER A 186 -2.41 -2.79 16.96
C SER A 186 -1.42 -2.94 15.80
N ARG A 187 -0.44 -3.83 15.93
CA ARG A 187 0.55 -4.16 14.89
C ARG A 187 0.13 -5.29 13.94
N GLY A 188 -1.09 -5.80 14.09
CA GLY A 188 -1.65 -6.83 13.21
C GLY A 188 -1.03 -8.22 13.38
N VAL A 189 -0.38 -8.48 14.51
CA VAL A 189 0.10 -9.83 14.90
C VAL A 189 -1.06 -10.64 15.48
N LEU A 190 -1.90 -9.99 16.28
CA LEU A 190 -3.08 -10.59 16.88
C LEU A 190 -4.37 -10.02 16.30
N ALA A 191 -5.45 -10.75 16.44
CA ALA A 191 -6.83 -10.35 16.15
C ALA A 191 -7.72 -10.61 17.34
N GLN A 192 -8.83 -9.88 17.45
CA GLN A 192 -9.89 -10.14 18.43
C GLN A 192 -11.08 -10.75 17.69
N PRO A 193 -11.43 -12.02 17.95
CA PRO A 193 -12.57 -12.66 17.34
C PRO A 193 -13.89 -11.98 17.73
N ASN A 194 -13.95 -11.47 18.96
CA ASN A 194 -15.09 -10.77 19.50
C ASN A 194 -14.65 -9.47 20.18
N GLN A 195 -15.11 -8.34 19.66
CA GLN A 195 -14.75 -7.01 20.20
C GLN A 195 -15.27 -6.75 21.63
N LYS A 196 -16.26 -7.54 22.10
CA LYS A 196 -16.82 -7.41 23.45
C LYS A 196 -15.98 -8.11 24.52
N VAL A 197 -15.08 -9.00 24.11
CA VAL A 197 -14.24 -9.78 25.03
C VAL A 197 -12.78 -9.49 24.68
N LYS A 198 -11.96 -9.19 25.70
CA LYS A 198 -10.51 -8.94 25.52
C LYS A 198 -9.73 -10.26 25.31
N GLU A 199 -10.17 -11.05 24.35
CA GLU A 199 -9.52 -12.30 23.96
C GLU A 199 -8.81 -12.11 22.63
N TYR A 200 -7.62 -12.68 22.49
CA TYR A 200 -6.77 -12.54 21.32
C TYR A 200 -6.43 -13.89 20.72
N VAL A 201 -6.38 -13.92 19.40
CA VAL A 201 -5.89 -15.06 18.60
C VAL A 201 -4.85 -14.55 17.62
N LEU A 202 -4.05 -15.43 17.04
CA LEU A 202 -3.18 -15.03 15.94
C LEU A 202 -4.01 -14.45 14.79
N ALA A 203 -3.56 -13.32 14.27
CA ALA A 203 -4.19 -12.75 13.10
C ALA A 203 -4.13 -13.74 11.94
N PRO A 204 -5.24 -13.94 11.22
CA PRO A 204 -5.24 -14.80 10.05
C PRO A 204 -4.23 -14.29 9.03
N PRO A 205 -3.76 -15.15 8.12
CA PRO A 205 -2.90 -14.71 7.02
C PRO A 205 -3.55 -13.54 6.32
N LEU A 206 -2.77 -12.48 6.07
CA LEU A 206 -3.28 -11.38 5.27
C LEU A 206 -3.65 -11.91 3.89
N LEU A 207 -4.77 -11.46 3.39
CA LEU A 207 -5.13 -11.69 2.01
C LEU A 207 -3.98 -11.18 1.11
N PRO A 208 -3.59 -11.96 0.08
CA PRO A 208 -2.52 -11.53 -0.79
C PRO A 208 -2.88 -10.18 -1.41
N PRO A 209 -1.94 -9.21 -1.37
CA PRO A 209 -2.17 -7.94 -2.03
C PRO A 209 -2.16 -8.12 -3.55
N ALA A 210 -2.86 -7.23 -4.26
CA ALA A 210 -2.89 -7.22 -5.71
C ALA A 210 -2.91 -5.79 -6.24
N ALA A 211 -2.41 -5.63 -7.47
CA ALA A 211 -2.50 -4.39 -8.23
C ALA A 211 -2.81 -4.69 -9.69
N ALA A 212 -3.52 -3.78 -10.35
CA ALA A 212 -3.78 -3.84 -11.78
C ALA A 212 -3.67 -2.45 -12.39
N VAL A 213 -3.01 -2.38 -13.54
CA VAL A 213 -2.88 -1.17 -14.36
C VAL A 213 -3.33 -1.53 -15.78
N LEU A 214 -4.18 -0.71 -16.37
CA LEU A 214 -4.58 -0.81 -17.76
C LEU A 214 -4.34 0.53 -18.45
N LEU A 215 -3.57 0.50 -19.52
CA LEU A 215 -3.24 1.66 -20.35
C LEU A 215 -3.85 1.49 -21.73
N ASP A 216 -4.39 2.57 -22.28
CA ASP A 216 -4.66 2.65 -23.71
C ASP A 216 -3.36 2.97 -24.45
N LEU A 217 -2.93 2.09 -25.34
CA LEU A 217 -1.65 2.26 -26.06
C LEU A 217 -1.71 3.38 -27.11
N ASN A 218 -2.90 3.78 -27.57
CA ASN A 218 -3.05 4.83 -28.56
C ASN A 218 -3.08 6.22 -27.91
N SER A 219 -3.90 6.40 -26.87
CA SER A 219 -4.03 7.67 -26.16
C SER A 219 -3.01 7.84 -25.03
N GLN A 220 -2.36 6.76 -24.59
CA GLN A 220 -1.49 6.67 -23.41
C GLN A 220 -2.22 6.99 -22.11
N GLU A 221 -3.53 6.99 -22.10
CA GLU A 221 -4.35 7.23 -20.93
C GLU A 221 -4.37 6.01 -20.01
N THR A 222 -4.33 6.27 -18.70
CA THR A 222 -4.54 5.23 -17.69
C THR A 222 -6.04 5.00 -17.52
N LEU A 223 -6.54 3.84 -17.97
CA LEU A 223 -7.95 3.46 -17.87
C LEU A 223 -8.28 2.75 -16.55
N VAL A 224 -7.32 2.01 -15.99
CA VAL A 224 -7.45 1.34 -14.69
C VAL A 224 -6.18 1.55 -13.87
N LEU A 225 -6.37 1.91 -12.61
CA LEU A 225 -5.30 1.97 -11.62
C LEU A 225 -5.83 1.45 -10.27
N ALA A 226 -5.78 0.14 -10.10
CA ALA A 226 -6.44 -0.54 -9.01
C ALA A 226 -5.44 -1.18 -8.04
N SER A 227 -5.70 -1.07 -6.75
CA SER A 227 -4.88 -1.63 -5.66
C SER A 227 -5.76 -2.31 -4.64
N LYS A 228 -5.36 -3.50 -4.19
CA LYS A 228 -6.02 -4.25 -3.11
C LYS A 228 -4.99 -4.64 -2.02
N PRO A 229 -5.39 -4.65 -0.74
CA PRO A 229 -6.70 -4.27 -0.22
C PRO A 229 -6.95 -2.76 -0.36
N ASP A 230 -8.22 -2.40 -0.44
CA ASP A 230 -8.73 -1.04 -0.50
C ASP A 230 -9.48 -0.65 0.79
N TYR A 231 -10.04 0.55 0.80
CA TYR A 231 -10.80 1.09 1.92
C TYR A 231 -11.99 1.92 1.45
N ASN A 232 -13.01 2.02 2.30
CA ASN A 232 -14.21 2.79 2.01
C ASN A 232 -13.98 4.27 2.32
N LEU A 233 -14.01 5.11 1.29
CA LEU A 233 -13.78 6.56 1.39
C LEU A 233 -14.83 7.28 2.23
N GLU A 234 -16.10 6.82 2.21
CA GLU A 234 -17.17 7.40 3.03
C GLU A 234 -16.87 7.31 4.53
N GLN A 235 -16.09 6.32 4.96
CA GLN A 235 -15.72 6.13 6.36
C GLN A 235 -14.57 7.04 6.81
N LEU A 236 -13.93 7.76 5.88
CA LEU A 236 -12.74 8.56 6.16
C LEU A 236 -13.05 10.07 6.28
N SER A 237 -14.24 10.50 5.88
CA SER A 237 -14.63 11.90 5.90
C SER A 237 -15.82 12.12 6.85
N PRO A 238 -15.84 13.13 7.68
CA PRO A 238 -14.88 14.24 7.84
C PRO A 238 -13.68 13.91 8.74
N TYR A 239 -13.72 12.82 9.47
CA TYR A 239 -12.65 12.30 10.33
C TYR A 239 -12.62 10.78 10.25
N ILE A 240 -11.48 10.21 10.54
CA ILE A 240 -11.28 8.76 10.51
C ILE A 240 -11.49 8.22 11.93
N PRO A 241 -12.52 7.40 12.18
CA PRO A 241 -12.65 6.71 13.47
C PRO A 241 -11.43 5.80 13.71
N GLN A 242 -10.96 5.75 14.96
CA GLN A 242 -9.76 4.97 15.31
C GLN A 242 -9.88 3.49 14.87
N SER A 243 -11.08 2.90 15.05
CA SER A 243 -11.32 1.51 14.62
C SER A 243 -11.19 1.29 13.11
N VAL A 244 -11.61 2.27 12.30
CA VAL A 244 -11.45 2.24 10.84
C VAL A 244 -9.98 2.40 10.45
N TYR A 245 -9.28 3.35 11.08
CA TYR A 245 -7.84 3.54 10.88
C TYR A 245 -7.06 2.26 11.17
N ASP A 246 -7.31 1.64 12.33
CA ASP A 246 -6.65 0.40 12.74
C ASP A 246 -6.95 -0.76 11.79
N GLN A 247 -8.19 -0.84 11.27
CA GLN A 247 -8.57 -1.86 10.28
C GLN A 247 -7.79 -1.69 8.97
N ILE A 248 -7.71 -0.46 8.44
CA ILE A 248 -6.97 -0.14 7.21
C ILE A 248 -5.48 -0.41 7.42
N GLN A 249 -4.94 0.01 8.57
CA GLN A 249 -3.54 -0.18 8.94
C GLN A 249 -3.15 -1.66 9.03
N ARG A 250 -3.97 -2.48 9.70
CA ARG A 250 -3.73 -3.93 9.82
C ARG A 250 -3.72 -4.64 8.49
N ARG A 251 -4.57 -4.20 7.55
CA ARG A 251 -4.65 -4.75 6.19
C ARG A 251 -3.57 -4.19 5.25
N GLU A 252 -2.74 -3.25 5.72
CA GLU A 252 -1.80 -2.48 4.89
C GLU A 252 -2.50 -1.84 3.67
N ALA A 253 -3.76 -1.42 3.87
CA ALA A 253 -4.60 -0.94 2.79
C ALA A 253 -4.33 0.51 2.39
N TRP A 254 -3.53 1.26 3.17
CA TRP A 254 -3.10 2.61 2.77
C TRP A 254 -2.18 2.62 1.54
N LEU A 255 -1.54 1.49 1.23
CA LEU A 255 -0.52 1.42 0.21
C LEU A 255 -1.13 1.36 -1.20
N PRO A 256 -0.92 2.37 -2.06
CA PRO A 256 -1.42 2.39 -3.43
C PRO A 256 -0.52 1.54 -4.34
N ARG A 257 -0.66 0.25 -4.26
CA ARG A 257 0.25 -0.75 -4.84
C ARG A 257 0.45 -0.64 -6.35
N ALA A 258 -0.55 -0.16 -7.07
CA ALA A 258 -0.47 0.02 -8.52
C ALA A 258 0.55 1.08 -8.95
N CYS A 259 0.86 2.04 -8.07
CA CYS A 259 1.82 3.11 -8.33
C CYS A 259 2.89 3.23 -7.23
N HIS A 260 2.99 2.24 -6.33
CA HIS A 260 4.00 2.24 -5.29
C HIS A 260 5.32 1.68 -5.83
N PRO A 261 6.44 2.43 -5.73
CA PRO A 261 7.75 1.93 -6.10
C PRO A 261 8.23 0.85 -5.11
N GLY A 262 9.14 -0.01 -5.57
CA GLY A 262 9.86 -0.94 -4.69
C GLY A 262 9.35 -2.38 -4.70
N TYR A 263 8.51 -2.77 -5.65
CA TYR A 263 8.27 -4.17 -5.93
C TYR A 263 9.36 -4.72 -6.85
N ALA A 264 10.02 -5.82 -6.43
CA ALA A 264 10.95 -6.52 -7.29
C ALA A 264 10.21 -7.04 -8.54
N PRO A 265 10.66 -6.68 -9.75
CA PRO A 265 9.96 -7.04 -10.99
C PRO A 265 10.00 -8.55 -11.26
N ALA A 266 10.92 -9.29 -10.63
CA ALA A 266 11.09 -10.73 -10.80
C ALA A 266 11.18 -11.14 -12.30
N SER A 267 10.52 -12.30 -12.70
CA SER A 267 10.62 -12.81 -14.07
C SER A 267 10.20 -11.84 -15.19
N PRO A 268 9.29 -10.86 -15.03
CA PRO A 268 9.06 -9.83 -16.04
C PRO A 268 10.33 -9.06 -16.45
N PHE A 269 11.30 -8.89 -15.55
CA PHE A 269 12.57 -8.24 -15.86
C PHE A 269 13.44 -9.01 -16.86
N LYS A 270 13.16 -10.28 -17.10
CA LYS A 270 13.81 -11.09 -18.14
C LYS A 270 13.62 -10.51 -19.53
N LEU A 271 12.53 -9.80 -19.78
CA LEU A 271 12.30 -9.09 -21.04
C LEU A 271 13.30 -7.94 -21.22
N VAL A 272 13.60 -7.20 -20.15
CA VAL A 272 14.65 -6.16 -20.16
C VAL A 272 16.00 -6.80 -20.45
N THR A 273 16.33 -7.91 -19.78
CA THR A 273 17.58 -8.66 -20.00
C THR A 273 17.67 -9.17 -21.46
N ALA A 274 16.57 -9.64 -22.04
CA ALA A 274 16.54 -10.09 -23.43
C ALA A 274 16.79 -8.93 -24.41
N LEU A 275 16.10 -7.80 -24.21
CA LEU A 275 16.27 -6.60 -25.04
C LEU A 275 17.70 -6.07 -24.98
N ALA A 276 18.26 -5.97 -23.79
CA ALA A 276 19.66 -5.57 -23.59
C ALA A 276 20.62 -6.52 -24.33
N GLY A 277 20.43 -7.83 -24.17
CA GLY A 277 21.29 -8.83 -24.82
C GLY A 277 21.24 -8.77 -26.35
N ILE A 278 20.07 -8.53 -26.93
CA ILE A 278 19.89 -8.35 -28.38
C ILE A 278 20.53 -7.04 -28.84
N ARG A 279 20.25 -5.93 -28.15
CA ARG A 279 20.78 -4.59 -28.48
C ARG A 279 22.31 -4.55 -28.48
N HIS A 280 22.92 -5.20 -27.53
CA HIS A 280 24.38 -5.28 -27.40
C HIS A 280 25.00 -6.43 -28.21
N SER A 281 24.24 -7.14 -29.04
CA SER A 281 24.68 -8.27 -29.87
C SER A 281 25.33 -9.41 -29.08
N VAL A 282 25.01 -9.53 -27.80
CA VAL A 282 25.51 -10.60 -26.90
C VAL A 282 24.58 -11.83 -26.93
N LEU A 283 23.33 -11.62 -27.33
CA LEU A 283 22.29 -12.64 -27.41
C LEU A 283 21.84 -12.82 -28.86
N ASN A 284 22.02 -14.02 -29.38
CA ASN A 284 21.36 -14.45 -30.63
C ASN A 284 20.06 -15.19 -30.23
N PRO A 285 18.86 -14.73 -30.68
CA PRO A 285 17.58 -15.38 -30.34
C PRO A 285 17.50 -16.87 -30.70
N GLU A 286 18.24 -17.29 -31.74
CA GLU A 286 18.27 -18.69 -32.20
C GLU A 286 19.30 -19.54 -31.47
N GLU A 287 20.23 -18.93 -30.73
CA GLU A 287 21.20 -19.65 -29.93
C GLU A 287 20.51 -20.45 -28.82
N LYS A 288 20.87 -21.70 -28.71
CA LYS A 288 20.42 -22.55 -27.59
C LYS A 288 21.43 -22.51 -26.45
N ILE A 289 20.94 -22.22 -25.27
CA ILE A 289 21.73 -22.20 -24.03
C ILE A 289 21.29 -23.37 -23.15
N LEU A 290 22.24 -24.16 -22.69
CA LEU A 290 22.00 -25.31 -21.83
C LEU A 290 21.67 -24.87 -20.39
N CYS A 291 20.47 -25.21 -19.91
CA CYS A 291 20.03 -25.10 -18.53
C CYS A 291 20.20 -26.45 -17.83
N LYS A 292 21.12 -26.53 -16.87
CA LYS A 292 21.35 -27.72 -16.01
C LYS A 292 20.58 -27.63 -14.67
N GLY A 293 19.60 -26.74 -14.56
CA GLY A 293 18.85 -26.51 -13.31
C GLY A 293 19.53 -25.56 -12.32
N ILE A 294 20.85 -25.41 -12.40
CA ILE A 294 21.64 -24.50 -11.56
C ILE A 294 22.77 -23.85 -12.36
N HIS A 295 23.14 -22.63 -12.01
CA HIS A 295 24.29 -21.91 -12.55
C HIS A 295 24.96 -21.08 -11.46
N ARG A 296 26.24 -21.37 -11.15
CA ARG A 296 27.03 -20.70 -10.09
C ARG A 296 26.29 -20.58 -8.75
N GLY A 297 25.59 -21.63 -8.32
CA GLY A 297 24.83 -21.64 -7.07
C GLY A 297 23.45 -21.00 -7.16
N MET A 298 23.07 -20.39 -8.29
CA MET A 298 21.74 -19.82 -8.51
C MET A 298 20.83 -20.86 -9.18
N GLU A 299 19.72 -21.16 -8.53
CA GLU A 299 18.80 -22.22 -8.96
C GLU A 299 17.79 -21.73 -9.99
N CYS A 300 17.51 -22.58 -10.97
CA CYS A 300 16.31 -22.45 -11.79
C CYS A 300 15.09 -22.93 -10.99
N HIS A 301 13.90 -22.43 -11.31
CA HIS A 301 12.68 -22.81 -10.60
C HIS A 301 12.32 -24.32 -10.77
N VAL A 302 12.91 -25.00 -11.75
CA VAL A 302 12.73 -26.44 -11.98
C VAL A 302 13.75 -27.31 -11.25
N PHE A 303 14.73 -26.70 -10.53
CA PHE A 303 15.73 -27.47 -9.79
C PHE A 303 15.07 -28.41 -8.76
N PRO A 304 15.54 -29.66 -8.61
CA PRO A 304 16.77 -30.29 -9.16
C PRO A 304 16.68 -30.75 -10.62
N GLY A 305 15.55 -30.58 -11.30
CA GLY A 305 15.43 -30.80 -12.74
C GLY A 305 16.13 -29.75 -13.58
N SER A 306 15.98 -29.84 -14.91
CA SER A 306 16.55 -28.90 -15.86
C SER A 306 15.63 -28.70 -17.06
N HIS A 307 15.79 -27.57 -17.78
CA HIS A 307 15.09 -27.33 -19.05
C HIS A 307 15.84 -27.91 -20.26
N GLY A 308 17.10 -28.35 -20.09
CA GLY A 308 17.94 -28.75 -21.21
C GLY A 308 18.39 -27.57 -22.08
N GLU A 309 18.55 -27.78 -23.37
CA GLU A 309 18.84 -26.72 -24.33
C GLU A 309 17.60 -25.93 -24.68
N VAL A 310 17.63 -24.63 -24.45
CA VAL A 310 16.51 -23.70 -24.72
C VAL A 310 16.96 -22.49 -25.51
N SER A 311 16.16 -22.13 -26.54
CA SER A 311 16.30 -20.86 -27.26
C SER A 311 15.72 -19.71 -26.41
N LEU A 312 15.93 -18.44 -26.84
CA LEU A 312 15.34 -17.29 -26.17
C LEU A 312 13.83 -17.43 -26.02
N ARG A 313 13.10 -17.78 -27.07
CA ARG A 313 11.65 -17.97 -27.04
C ARG A 313 11.24 -19.02 -26.01
N GLN A 314 11.92 -20.15 -25.96
CA GLN A 314 11.65 -21.20 -24.99
C GLN A 314 12.00 -20.76 -23.57
N ALA A 315 13.09 -20.03 -23.40
CA ALA A 315 13.51 -19.52 -22.10
C ALA A 315 12.52 -18.49 -21.52
N ILE A 316 11.93 -17.63 -22.35
CA ILE A 316 10.87 -16.70 -21.94
C ILE A 316 9.61 -17.50 -21.59
N ALA A 317 9.16 -18.41 -22.46
CA ALA A 317 7.93 -19.19 -22.27
C ALA A 317 7.98 -20.05 -21.00
N GLN A 318 9.15 -20.66 -20.72
CA GLN A 318 9.37 -21.52 -19.57
C GLN A 318 9.93 -20.77 -18.36
N SER A 319 10.14 -19.46 -18.49
CA SER A 319 10.75 -18.63 -17.44
C SER A 319 12.08 -19.18 -16.90
N CYS A 320 12.97 -19.65 -17.77
CA CYS A 320 14.24 -20.29 -17.39
C CYS A 320 15.20 -19.29 -16.74
N ASN A 321 15.49 -19.43 -15.44
CA ASN A 321 16.41 -18.53 -14.75
C ASN A 321 17.85 -18.68 -15.27
N VAL A 322 18.33 -19.90 -15.46
CA VAL A 322 19.71 -20.17 -15.88
C VAL A 322 20.03 -19.54 -17.24
N TYR A 323 19.07 -19.54 -18.18
CA TYR A 323 19.24 -18.86 -19.46
C TYR A 323 19.60 -17.39 -19.26
N PHE A 324 18.78 -16.69 -18.47
CA PHE A 324 18.94 -15.25 -18.24
C PHE A 324 20.11 -14.90 -17.32
N PHE A 325 20.49 -15.77 -16.39
CA PHE A 325 21.73 -15.59 -15.61
C PHE A 325 22.97 -15.61 -16.54
N LYS A 326 23.02 -16.56 -17.47
CA LYS A 326 24.13 -16.63 -18.44
C LYS A 326 24.12 -15.44 -19.42
N CYS A 327 22.95 -14.98 -19.84
CA CYS A 327 22.85 -13.77 -20.67
C CYS A 327 23.36 -12.52 -19.93
N ALA A 328 22.91 -12.32 -18.69
CA ALA A 328 23.34 -11.18 -17.88
C ALA A 328 24.85 -11.23 -17.59
N GLU A 329 25.39 -12.41 -17.33
CA GLU A 329 26.84 -12.60 -17.13
C GLU A 329 27.68 -12.26 -18.36
N ARG A 330 27.22 -12.65 -19.56
CA ARG A 330 27.90 -12.31 -20.82
C ARG A 330 27.86 -10.82 -21.12
N MET A 331 26.77 -10.17 -20.75
CA MET A 331 26.49 -8.75 -21.06
C MET A 331 27.14 -7.78 -20.08
N GLY A 332 27.21 -8.18 -18.81
CA GLY A 332 27.64 -7.31 -17.72
C GLY A 332 26.51 -6.42 -17.19
N HIS A 333 26.75 -5.82 -16.03
CA HIS A 333 25.72 -5.05 -15.33
C HIS A 333 25.46 -3.69 -15.97
N GLU A 334 26.46 -3.03 -16.54
CA GLU A 334 26.32 -1.71 -17.17
C GLU A 334 25.34 -1.71 -18.33
N ALA A 335 25.45 -2.70 -19.24
CA ALA A 335 24.54 -2.84 -20.37
C ALA A 335 23.09 -3.12 -19.90
N LEU A 336 22.93 -3.92 -18.85
CA LEU A 336 21.63 -4.22 -18.28
C LEU A 336 20.99 -3.00 -17.61
N ILE A 337 21.75 -2.24 -16.83
CA ILE A 337 21.30 -0.98 -16.22
C ILE A 337 20.99 0.06 -17.27
N GLY A 338 21.84 0.17 -18.30
CA GLY A 338 21.62 1.08 -19.43
C GLY A 338 20.29 0.82 -20.13
N GLU A 339 19.97 -0.44 -20.41
CA GLU A 339 18.67 -0.81 -21.01
C GLU A 339 17.50 -0.51 -20.08
N ALA A 340 17.63 -0.81 -18.78
CA ALA A 340 16.60 -0.48 -17.80
C ALA A 340 16.36 1.04 -17.74
N LYS A 341 17.41 1.87 -17.81
CA LYS A 341 17.28 3.33 -17.88
C LYS A 341 16.55 3.76 -19.15
N LEU A 342 16.92 3.21 -20.31
CA LEU A 342 16.24 3.50 -21.58
C LEU A 342 14.73 3.14 -21.56
N LEU A 343 14.35 2.12 -20.81
CA LEU A 343 12.96 1.69 -20.63
C LEU A 343 12.23 2.46 -19.52
N GLY A 344 12.83 3.51 -18.94
CA GLY A 344 12.21 4.38 -17.95
C GLY A 344 12.19 3.83 -16.52
N PHE A 345 12.95 2.77 -16.20
CA PHE A 345 12.96 2.20 -14.83
C PHE A 345 13.60 3.11 -13.78
N THR A 346 14.28 4.17 -14.18
CA THR A 346 14.87 5.19 -13.29
C THR A 346 14.00 6.42 -13.13
N GLU A 347 12.92 6.52 -13.88
CA GLU A 347 12.03 7.68 -13.88
C GLU A 347 10.77 7.38 -13.10
N SER A 348 10.30 8.34 -12.33
CA SER A 348 8.98 8.26 -11.73
C SER A 348 7.91 8.44 -12.80
N PRO A 349 6.87 7.59 -12.87
CA PRO A 349 5.80 7.78 -13.82
C PRO A 349 5.13 9.15 -13.58
N GLN A 350 4.87 9.88 -14.67
CA GLN A 350 4.22 11.19 -14.65
C GLN A 350 2.71 11.04 -14.35
N LEU A 351 2.40 10.48 -13.21
CA LEU A 351 1.03 10.37 -12.72
C LEU A 351 0.66 11.68 -12.01
N GLN A 352 -0.53 12.21 -12.31
CA GLN A 352 -1.09 13.36 -11.61
C GLN A 352 -1.64 12.93 -10.23
N LEU A 353 -0.78 12.26 -9.47
CA LEU A 353 -1.03 11.79 -8.11
C LEU A 353 0.13 12.22 -7.22
N PRO A 354 -0.10 12.41 -5.91
CA PRO A 354 0.98 12.74 -5.00
C PRO A 354 2.10 11.71 -5.11
N SER A 355 3.31 12.18 -5.40
CA SER A 355 4.50 11.30 -5.47
C SER A 355 4.67 10.54 -4.17
N LEU A 356 4.91 9.24 -4.26
CA LEU A 356 5.12 8.39 -3.11
C LEU A 356 6.58 8.31 -2.69
N ARG A 357 7.51 8.56 -3.61
CA ARG A 357 8.97 8.70 -3.36
C ARG A 357 9.69 9.19 -4.62
N ASP A 358 10.71 10.03 -4.42
CA ASP A 358 11.64 10.48 -5.46
C ASP A 358 12.88 9.55 -5.56
N THR A 359 12.76 8.28 -5.21
CA THR A 359 13.90 7.34 -5.22
C THR A 359 13.98 6.61 -6.55
N PRO A 360 15.14 6.57 -7.21
CA PRO A 360 15.36 5.79 -8.41
C PRO A 360 15.10 4.30 -8.14
N ILE A 361 14.46 3.64 -9.11
CA ILE A 361 14.05 2.23 -9.02
C ILE A 361 15.21 1.29 -9.33
N VAL A 362 16.17 1.76 -10.11
CA VAL A 362 17.40 1.03 -10.47
C VAL A 362 18.56 1.61 -9.68
N PRO A 363 19.33 0.79 -8.93
CA PRO A 363 20.52 1.26 -8.24
C PRO A 363 21.52 1.84 -9.25
N ASP A 364 22.22 2.89 -8.84
CA ASP A 364 23.42 3.30 -9.54
C ASP A 364 24.50 2.23 -9.41
N PRO A 365 25.32 2.02 -10.46
CA PRO A 365 26.37 1.00 -10.47
C PRO A 365 27.41 1.20 -9.38
#